data_5e867ae876d267365c90fe55bf88b68c
#
_entry.id   5e867ae876d267365c90fe55bf88b68c
#
_cell.length_a   1.000
_cell.length_b   1.000
_cell.length_c   1.000
_cell.angle_alpha   90.00
_cell.angle_beta   90.00
_cell.angle_gamma   90.00
#
_symmetry.space_group_name_H-M   'P 1'
#
loop_
_entity.id
_entity.type
_entity.pdbx_description
1 polymer ?
#
loop_
_entity_poly.entity_id
_entity_poly.type
_entity_poly.pdbx_seq_one_letter_code
_entity_poly.pdbx_strand_id
1 'polypeptide(L)'
;TLGKGFQAERANSHKTLSQDGWEGLDWYLSKPLRQQILADAPPPKTGHRKGAGLVEADTTFVFGHTHKPFQDTVGVHGYRQPVKVFNSGGWVVDQPDFSPAQGGAIVFVDSDLNVASLRLFQAPVNGEMPPVTAVGSHLGERADNPLLQRMQDNLDQGHWQVFQESACLAMQQRAMEVRDQFFDRNSSDGVKQHGH
;
A
#
# COMPACT_ATOMS: atom_id res chain seq x y z
N THR A 1 8.83 19.89 -0.63
CA THR A 1 7.36 19.75 -0.87
C THR A 1 6.86 18.32 -0.69
N LEU A 2 7.70 17.30 -0.84
CA LEU A 2 7.34 15.87 -0.59
C LEU A 2 6.90 15.62 0.86
N GLY A 3 7.52 16.27 1.86
CA GLY A 3 7.19 16.05 3.27
C GLY A 3 5.78 16.45 3.71
N LYS A 4 5.15 17.43 3.06
CA LYS A 4 3.78 17.85 3.39
C LYS A 4 2.71 16.86 2.89
N GLY A 5 2.94 16.23 1.74
CA GLY A 5 2.04 15.18 1.22
C GLY A 5 1.96 13.96 2.12
N PHE A 6 3.09 13.52 2.67
CA PHE A 6 3.13 12.37 3.59
C PHE A 6 2.42 12.62 4.92
N GLN A 7 2.46 13.84 5.46
CA GLN A 7 1.71 14.17 6.68
C GLN A 7 0.19 14.14 6.43
N ALA A 8 -0.26 14.62 5.27
CA ALA A 8 -1.67 14.57 4.90
C ALA A 8 -2.18 13.13 4.73
N GLU A 9 -1.37 12.23 4.14
CA GLU A 9 -1.72 10.82 4.03
C GLU A 9 -1.86 10.13 5.39
N ARG A 10 -0.97 10.44 6.34
CA ARG A 10 -1.03 9.90 7.72
C ARG A 10 -2.28 10.37 8.46
N ALA A 11 -2.65 11.64 8.31
CA ALA A 11 -3.81 12.22 8.97
C ALA A 11 -5.14 11.67 8.46
N ASN A 12 -5.18 11.09 7.25
CA ASN A 12 -6.39 10.55 6.63
C ASN A 12 -6.65 9.09 7.06
N SER A 13 -7.15 8.90 8.28
CA SER A 13 -7.23 7.59 8.95
C SER A 13 -8.18 6.58 8.30
N HIS A 14 -9.15 7.02 7.50
CA HIS A 14 -10.23 6.16 6.98
C HIS A 14 -10.13 5.82 5.49
N LYS A 15 -9.24 6.47 4.74
CA LYS A 15 -9.07 6.24 3.29
C LYS A 15 -7.71 5.62 2.99
N THR A 16 -7.66 4.80 1.95
CA THR A 16 -6.42 4.18 1.46
C THR A 16 -5.42 5.21 0.98
N LEU A 17 -5.86 6.19 0.18
CA LEU A 17 -5.12 7.38 -0.20
C LEU A 17 -5.98 8.62 -0.05
N SER A 18 -5.36 9.78 0.19
CA SER A 18 -5.99 11.09 0.07
C SER A 18 -6.31 11.43 -1.38
N GLN A 19 -7.07 12.49 -1.61
CA GLN A 19 -7.30 13.01 -2.95
C GLN A 19 -5.96 13.38 -3.63
N ASP A 20 -5.08 14.10 -2.93
CA ASP A 20 -3.75 14.47 -3.43
C ASP A 20 -2.88 13.24 -3.71
N GLY A 21 -3.01 12.18 -2.92
CA GLY A 21 -2.33 10.91 -3.13
C GLY A 21 -2.77 10.22 -4.41
N TRP A 22 -4.06 10.18 -4.68
CA TRP A 22 -4.61 9.63 -5.92
C TRP A 22 -4.22 10.46 -7.14
N GLU A 23 -4.27 11.78 -7.05
CA GLU A 23 -3.83 12.69 -8.12
C GLU A 23 -2.33 12.54 -8.42
N GLY A 24 -1.51 12.40 -7.36
CA GLY A 24 -0.08 12.14 -7.49
C GLY A 24 0.22 10.79 -8.15
N LEU A 25 -0.52 9.74 -7.80
CA LEU A 25 -0.40 8.42 -8.40
C LEU A 25 -0.80 8.45 -9.87
N ASP A 26 -1.95 9.02 -10.22
CA ASP A 26 -2.41 9.18 -11.61
C ASP A 26 -1.40 9.97 -12.44
N TRP A 27 -0.89 11.09 -11.91
CA TRP A 27 0.14 11.87 -12.58
C TRP A 27 1.40 11.04 -12.86
N TYR A 28 1.86 10.27 -11.87
CA TYR A 28 3.06 9.45 -12.03
C TYR A 28 2.87 8.36 -13.08
N LEU A 29 1.76 7.64 -13.01
CA LEU A 29 1.42 6.56 -13.95
C LEU A 29 1.22 7.11 -15.37
N SER A 30 0.45 8.19 -15.53
CA SER A 30 0.06 8.74 -16.84
C SER A 30 1.19 9.50 -17.55
N LYS A 31 2.24 9.92 -16.84
CA LYS A 31 3.35 10.73 -17.41
C LYS A 31 4.73 10.04 -17.25
N PRO A 32 5.44 10.12 -16.11
CA PRO A 32 6.80 9.60 -16.02
C PRO A 32 6.90 8.11 -16.33
N LEU A 33 6.11 7.28 -15.66
CA LEU A 33 6.18 5.82 -15.83
C LEU A 33 5.76 5.40 -17.24
N ARG A 34 4.67 5.98 -17.76
CA ARG A 34 4.24 5.71 -19.12
C ARG A 34 5.30 6.06 -20.15
N GLN A 35 5.98 7.22 -20.02
CA GLN A 35 7.05 7.63 -20.92
C GLN A 35 8.22 6.62 -20.88
N GLN A 36 8.59 6.16 -19.70
CA GLN A 36 9.62 5.14 -19.53
C GLN A 36 9.24 3.82 -20.21
N ILE A 37 8.04 3.30 -19.93
CA ILE A 37 7.56 2.04 -20.55
C ILE A 37 7.55 2.15 -22.07
N LEU A 38 7.11 3.27 -22.62
CA LEU A 38 7.06 3.48 -24.08
C LEU A 38 8.45 3.65 -24.70
N ALA A 39 9.43 4.19 -23.95
CA ALA A 39 10.82 4.31 -24.40
C ALA A 39 11.51 2.94 -24.43
N ASP A 40 11.21 2.08 -23.47
CA ASP A 40 11.80 0.75 -23.36
C ASP A 40 11.07 -0.30 -24.24
N ALA A 41 9.89 0.04 -24.78
CA ALA A 41 9.12 -0.86 -25.62
C ALA A 41 9.86 -1.15 -26.95
N PRO A 42 9.91 -2.42 -27.41
CA PRO A 42 10.52 -2.75 -28.68
C PRO A 42 9.79 -2.03 -29.84
N PRO A 43 10.51 -1.63 -30.89
CA PRO A 43 9.90 -0.95 -32.03
C PRO A 43 8.82 -1.85 -32.66
N PRO A 44 7.69 -1.27 -33.11
CA PRO A 44 6.61 -2.02 -33.69
C PRO A 44 7.10 -2.78 -34.95
N LYS A 45 6.78 -4.10 -34.99
CA LYS A 45 7.20 -5.01 -36.08
C LYS A 45 6.65 -4.65 -37.45
N THR A 46 5.65 -3.80 -37.53
CA THR A 46 5.04 -3.29 -38.76
C THR A 46 4.99 -1.78 -38.70
N GLY A 47 5.43 -1.08 -39.76
CA GLY A 47 5.61 0.38 -39.84
C GLY A 47 4.35 1.25 -39.68
N HIS A 48 3.26 0.68 -39.16
CA HIS A 48 2.05 1.40 -38.83
C HIS A 48 2.07 1.75 -37.32
N ARG A 49 2.41 2.98 -36.99
CA ARG A 49 2.21 3.58 -35.66
C ARG A 49 0.70 3.73 -35.36
N LYS A 50 -0.07 2.62 -35.36
CA LYS A 50 -1.41 2.62 -34.77
C LYS A 50 -1.25 2.60 -33.25
N GLY A 51 -1.64 3.66 -32.57
CA GLY A 51 -1.61 3.81 -31.13
C GLY A 51 -0.32 4.43 -30.57
N ALA A 52 0.34 5.34 -31.32
CA ALA A 52 1.49 6.07 -30.82
C ALA A 52 1.15 6.75 -29.47
N GLY A 53 1.62 6.16 -28.39
CA GLY A 53 1.46 6.67 -27.05
C GLY A 53 0.55 5.87 -26.11
N LEU A 54 0.02 4.71 -26.48
CA LEU A 54 -0.67 3.79 -25.55
C LEU A 54 0.28 2.69 -25.05
N VAL A 55 0.21 2.41 -23.77
CA VAL A 55 0.79 1.20 -23.16
C VAL A 55 -0.18 0.06 -23.41
N GLU A 56 0.24 -0.90 -24.24
CA GLU A 56 -0.58 -2.04 -24.67
C GLU A 56 -0.55 -3.21 -23.67
N ALA A 57 0.56 -3.34 -22.93
CA ALA A 57 0.76 -4.43 -21.99
C ALA A 57 -0.05 -4.22 -20.71
N ASP A 58 -0.53 -5.32 -20.14
CA ASP A 58 -1.06 -5.33 -18.79
C ASP A 58 0.01 -4.83 -17.81
N THR A 59 -0.37 -3.87 -17.00
CA THR A 59 0.57 -3.18 -16.11
C THR A 59 0.14 -3.36 -14.67
N THR A 60 1.09 -3.79 -13.84
CA THR A 60 0.95 -3.79 -12.38
C THR A 60 1.95 -2.83 -11.78
N PHE A 61 1.48 -1.95 -10.93
CA PHE A 61 2.30 -0.99 -10.19
C PHE A 61 2.30 -1.33 -8.70
N VAL A 62 3.49 -1.57 -8.15
CA VAL A 62 3.68 -1.90 -6.73
C VAL A 62 4.46 -0.79 -6.05
N PHE A 63 3.97 -0.32 -4.93
CA PHE A 63 4.66 0.69 -4.12
C PHE A 63 4.40 0.49 -2.63
N GLY A 64 5.05 1.28 -1.79
CA GLY A 64 4.91 1.25 -0.33
C GLY A 64 4.91 2.64 0.28
N HIS A 65 5.23 2.72 1.58
CA HIS A 65 5.48 3.97 2.32
C HIS A 65 4.25 4.70 2.89
N THR A 66 3.03 4.38 2.50
CA THR A 66 1.84 5.07 3.05
C THR A 66 1.38 4.49 4.38
N HIS A 67 1.97 3.39 4.85
CA HIS A 67 1.56 2.60 6.03
C HIS A 67 0.13 2.04 5.95
N LYS A 68 -0.47 2.10 4.78
CA LYS A 68 -1.84 1.66 4.50
C LYS A 68 -1.82 0.70 3.32
N PRO A 69 -1.70 -0.61 3.55
CA PRO A 69 -1.70 -1.56 2.46
C PRO A 69 -3.08 -1.57 1.78
N PHE A 70 -3.09 -1.48 0.47
CA PHE A 70 -4.29 -1.61 -0.34
C PHE A 70 -3.96 -2.15 -1.74
N GLN A 71 -4.98 -2.55 -2.45
CA GLN A 71 -4.93 -2.89 -3.86
C GLN A 71 -6.16 -2.33 -4.56
N ASP A 72 -5.98 -1.99 -5.83
CA ASP A 72 -7.05 -1.45 -6.66
C ASP A 72 -6.74 -1.66 -8.14
N THR A 73 -7.74 -1.43 -8.99
CA THR A 73 -7.62 -1.44 -10.43
C THR A 73 -8.11 -0.09 -10.97
N VAL A 74 -7.19 0.71 -11.50
CA VAL A 74 -7.46 2.11 -11.87
C VAL A 74 -7.33 2.35 -13.36
N GLY A 75 -8.30 3.04 -13.95
CA GLY A 75 -8.22 3.53 -15.32
C GLY A 75 -7.25 4.72 -15.38
N VAL A 76 -6.15 4.57 -16.13
CA VAL A 76 -5.12 5.59 -16.28
C VAL A 76 -5.02 6.03 -17.72
N HIS A 77 -4.94 7.34 -17.96
CA HIS A 77 -4.80 7.88 -19.32
C HIS A 77 -3.52 7.39 -19.98
N GLY A 78 -3.66 6.85 -21.21
CA GLY A 78 -2.53 6.34 -21.99
C GLY A 78 -2.21 4.86 -21.79
N TYR A 79 -3.05 4.12 -21.05
CA TYR A 79 -3.01 2.66 -20.94
C TYR A 79 -4.24 2.06 -21.63
N ARG A 80 -4.04 0.91 -22.30
CA ARG A 80 -5.15 0.18 -22.96
C ARG A 80 -6.03 -0.52 -21.93
N GLN A 81 -5.40 -1.13 -20.92
CA GLN A 81 -6.06 -1.81 -19.83
C GLN A 81 -5.94 -0.99 -18.54
N PRO A 82 -6.87 -1.13 -17.60
CA PRO A 82 -6.69 -0.55 -16.27
C PRO A 82 -5.40 -1.07 -15.61
N VAL A 83 -4.71 -0.18 -14.88
CA VAL A 83 -3.50 -0.52 -14.15
C VAL A 83 -3.88 -1.15 -12.81
N LYS A 84 -3.31 -2.33 -12.51
CA LYS A 84 -3.40 -2.95 -11.19
C LYS A 84 -2.43 -2.23 -10.25
N VAL A 85 -2.91 -1.78 -9.12
CA VAL A 85 -2.13 -1.02 -8.15
C VAL A 85 -2.08 -1.79 -6.83
N PHE A 86 -0.87 -2.01 -6.30
CA PHE A 86 -0.67 -2.64 -5.00
C PHE A 86 0.21 -1.76 -4.13
N ASN A 87 -0.26 -1.47 -2.93
CA ASN A 87 0.51 -0.81 -1.90
C ASN A 87 0.80 -1.80 -0.77
N SER A 88 2.08 -2.02 -0.47
CA SER A 88 2.51 -2.91 0.61
C SER A 88 2.25 -2.33 2.01
N GLY A 89 1.88 -1.05 2.11
CA GLY A 89 1.80 -0.37 3.39
C GLY A 89 3.18 -0.14 4.03
N GLY A 90 3.24 -0.20 5.33
CA GLY A 90 4.48 -0.02 6.09
C GLY A 90 4.45 -0.76 7.42
N TRP A 91 5.61 -1.24 7.84
CA TRP A 91 5.81 -1.98 9.10
C TRP A 91 6.18 -1.06 10.28
N VAL A 92 5.73 0.20 10.23
CA VAL A 92 6.11 1.22 11.21
C VAL A 92 4.88 1.72 11.95
N VAL A 93 4.98 1.76 13.27
CA VAL A 93 4.04 2.46 14.15
C VAL A 93 4.70 3.77 14.57
N ASP A 94 4.21 4.88 14.06
CA ASP A 94 4.73 6.23 14.27
C ASP A 94 3.70 7.21 14.85
N GLN A 95 2.53 6.70 15.22
CA GLN A 95 1.46 7.43 15.88
C GLN A 95 1.01 6.69 17.14
N PRO A 96 0.56 7.41 18.19
CA PRO A 96 0.12 6.80 19.44
C PRO A 96 -1.19 6.01 19.28
N ASP A 97 -2.00 6.36 18.27
CA ASP A 97 -3.27 5.72 18.00
C ASP A 97 -3.24 5.02 16.64
N PHE A 98 -3.78 3.82 16.58
CA PHE A 98 -3.85 3.06 15.34
C PHE A 98 -4.91 3.61 14.40
N SER A 99 -4.51 3.85 13.16
CA SER A 99 -5.47 4.10 12.08
C SER A 99 -6.07 2.76 11.61
N PRO A 100 -7.39 2.65 11.39
CA PRO A 100 -8.03 1.44 10.88
C PRO A 100 -7.47 0.93 9.55
N ALA A 101 -6.89 1.81 8.73
CA ALA A 101 -6.26 1.45 7.46
C ALA A 101 -4.78 1.05 7.60
N GLN A 102 -4.18 1.24 8.79
CA GLN A 102 -2.76 0.95 9.02
C GLN A 102 -2.49 -0.55 8.96
N GLY A 103 -1.39 -0.91 8.31
CA GLY A 103 -1.00 -2.30 8.20
C GLY A 103 0.24 -2.51 7.34
N GLY A 104 0.61 -3.78 7.19
CA GLY A 104 1.70 -4.22 6.35
C GLY A 104 1.33 -5.45 5.54
N ALA A 105 1.83 -5.49 4.32
CA ALA A 105 1.62 -6.58 3.39
C ALA A 105 2.91 -6.94 2.64
N ILE A 106 2.95 -8.14 2.09
CA ILE A 106 3.96 -8.56 1.11
C ILE A 106 3.23 -8.76 -0.22
N VAL A 107 3.76 -8.15 -1.28
CA VAL A 107 3.25 -8.35 -2.64
C VAL A 107 4.08 -9.43 -3.31
N PHE A 108 3.43 -10.48 -3.75
CA PHE A 108 4.04 -11.58 -4.50
C PHE A 108 3.76 -11.44 -5.98
N VAL A 109 4.76 -11.76 -6.79
CA VAL A 109 4.67 -11.81 -8.25
C VAL A 109 5.25 -13.15 -8.70
N ASP A 110 4.53 -13.93 -9.49
CA ASP A 110 5.03 -15.17 -10.06
C ASP A 110 5.63 -14.97 -11.47
N SER A 111 6.13 -16.05 -12.06
CA SER A 111 6.75 -16.04 -13.41
C SER A 111 5.79 -15.66 -14.52
N ASP A 112 4.49 -15.86 -14.31
CA ASP A 112 3.45 -15.52 -15.27
C ASP A 112 2.87 -14.12 -15.04
N LEU A 113 3.53 -13.33 -14.14
CA LEU A 113 3.15 -11.99 -13.74
C LEU A 113 1.78 -11.91 -13.04
N ASN A 114 1.32 -13.02 -12.47
CA ASN A 114 0.20 -12.96 -11.53
C ASN A 114 0.67 -12.27 -10.25
N VAL A 115 -0.17 -11.41 -9.69
CA VAL A 115 0.18 -10.61 -8.51
C VAL A 115 -0.86 -10.83 -7.42
N ALA A 116 -0.39 -11.03 -6.19
CA ALA A 116 -1.24 -11.13 -5.01
C ALA A 116 -0.58 -10.46 -3.80
N SER A 117 -1.39 -9.86 -2.93
CA SER A 117 -0.94 -9.23 -1.70
C SER A 117 -1.31 -10.10 -0.51
N LEU A 118 -0.31 -10.48 0.29
CA LEU A 118 -0.50 -11.14 1.58
C LEU A 118 -0.56 -10.05 2.67
N ARG A 119 -1.74 -9.84 3.25
CA ARG A 119 -1.98 -8.92 4.36
C ARG A 119 -1.53 -9.60 5.64
N LEU A 120 -0.35 -9.22 6.13
CA LEU A 120 0.27 -9.86 7.29
C LEU A 120 -0.22 -9.30 8.61
N PHE A 121 -0.37 -7.99 8.69
CA PHE A 121 -1.00 -7.37 9.83
C PHE A 121 -1.85 -6.16 9.40
N GLN A 122 -2.87 -5.89 10.20
CA GLN A 122 -3.71 -4.70 10.09
C GLN A 122 -3.96 -4.18 11.50
N ALA A 123 -4.28 -2.90 11.62
CA ALA A 123 -4.62 -2.34 12.92
C ALA A 123 -5.77 -3.13 13.55
N PRO A 124 -5.74 -3.36 14.89
CA PRO A 124 -6.81 -4.05 15.58
C PRO A 124 -8.18 -3.39 15.34
N VAL A 125 -9.19 -4.23 15.12
CA VAL A 125 -10.59 -3.79 15.03
C VAL A 125 -11.32 -4.30 16.27
N ASN A 126 -11.87 -3.41 17.06
CA ASN A 126 -12.51 -3.73 18.36
C ASN A 126 -11.59 -4.55 19.30
N GLY A 127 -10.29 -4.33 19.23
CA GLY A 127 -9.29 -5.05 20.03
C GLY A 127 -8.84 -6.40 19.47
N GLU A 128 -9.39 -6.85 18.35
CA GLU A 128 -9.02 -8.10 17.68
C GLU A 128 -8.21 -7.81 16.42
N MET A 129 -7.15 -8.60 16.21
CA MET A 129 -6.35 -8.55 14.98
C MET A 129 -7.10 -9.22 13.83
N PRO A 130 -7.28 -8.53 12.69
CA PRO A 130 -7.81 -9.16 11.48
C PRO A 130 -6.93 -10.35 11.05
N PRO A 131 -7.52 -11.43 10.51
CA PRO A 131 -6.77 -12.59 10.07
C PRO A 131 -5.81 -12.25 8.93
N VAL A 132 -4.73 -13.03 8.80
CA VAL A 132 -3.86 -12.95 7.62
C VAL A 132 -4.67 -13.35 6.39
N THR A 133 -4.62 -12.56 5.34
CA THR A 133 -5.41 -12.78 4.12
C THR A 133 -4.60 -12.57 2.86
N ALA A 134 -4.85 -13.38 1.83
CA ALA A 134 -4.34 -13.15 0.49
C ALA A 134 -5.43 -12.50 -0.38
N VAL A 135 -5.08 -11.41 -1.06
CA VAL A 135 -6.01 -10.60 -1.87
C VAL A 135 -5.42 -10.26 -3.23
N GLY A 136 -6.27 -10.21 -4.24
CA GLY A 136 -5.96 -9.75 -5.59
C GLY A 136 -6.26 -8.25 -5.77
N SER A 137 -6.12 -7.76 -7.00
CA SER A 137 -6.36 -6.33 -7.32
C SER A 137 -7.85 -5.95 -7.28
N HIS A 138 -8.75 -6.91 -7.48
CA HIS A 138 -10.20 -6.70 -7.47
C HIS A 138 -10.96 -7.93 -6.99
N LEU A 139 -12.23 -7.74 -6.66
CA LEU A 139 -13.14 -8.86 -6.29
C LEU A 139 -13.35 -9.76 -7.49
N GLY A 140 -13.25 -11.07 -7.27
CA GLY A 140 -13.44 -12.10 -8.32
C GLY A 140 -12.16 -12.49 -9.07
N GLU A 141 -11.03 -11.80 -8.88
CA GLU A 141 -9.75 -12.11 -9.53
C GLU A 141 -9.24 -13.54 -9.23
N ARG A 142 -9.71 -14.16 -8.15
CA ARG A 142 -9.28 -15.53 -7.79
C ARG A 142 -9.43 -16.53 -8.92
N ALA A 143 -10.49 -16.45 -9.71
CA ALA A 143 -10.76 -17.39 -10.80
C ALA A 143 -9.70 -17.34 -11.91
N ASP A 144 -9.12 -16.16 -12.11
CA ASP A 144 -8.18 -15.88 -13.20
C ASP A 144 -6.73 -15.66 -12.70
N ASN A 145 -6.49 -15.81 -11.39
CA ASN A 145 -5.18 -15.61 -10.76
C ASN A 145 -4.74 -16.86 -9.99
N PRO A 146 -3.97 -17.77 -10.64
CA PRO A 146 -3.50 -19.01 -10.01
C PRO A 146 -2.61 -18.79 -8.78
N LEU A 147 -1.85 -17.69 -8.73
CA LEU A 147 -1.05 -17.33 -7.56
C LEU A 147 -1.95 -17.04 -6.36
N LEU A 148 -2.95 -16.19 -6.55
CA LEU A 148 -3.91 -15.84 -5.51
C LEU A 148 -4.67 -17.06 -5.00
N GLN A 149 -5.10 -17.93 -5.93
CA GLN A 149 -5.78 -19.18 -5.59
C GLN A 149 -4.90 -20.07 -4.71
N ARG A 150 -3.65 -20.35 -5.15
CA ARG A 150 -2.70 -21.14 -4.35
C ARG A 150 -2.44 -20.55 -2.97
N MET A 151 -2.30 -19.22 -2.89
CA MET A 151 -2.08 -18.55 -1.59
C MET A 151 -3.29 -18.73 -0.67
N GLN A 152 -4.51 -18.52 -1.16
CA GLN A 152 -5.73 -18.65 -0.37
C GLN A 152 -5.99 -20.10 0.07
N ASP A 153 -5.74 -21.08 -0.80
CA ASP A 153 -5.95 -22.49 -0.50
C ASP A 153 -4.93 -23.06 0.52
N ASN A 154 -3.74 -22.47 0.61
CA ASN A 154 -2.68 -22.90 1.52
C ASN A 154 -2.51 -21.98 2.75
N LEU A 155 -3.38 -21.00 2.92
CA LEU A 155 -3.29 -20.07 4.04
C LEU A 155 -3.88 -20.69 5.31
N ASP A 156 -3.05 -21.37 6.11
CA ASP A 156 -3.44 -21.94 7.39
C ASP A 156 -3.34 -20.88 8.49
N GLN A 157 -4.49 -20.45 9.01
CA GLN A 157 -4.58 -19.44 10.07
C GLN A 157 -3.91 -19.88 11.37
N GLY A 158 -3.88 -21.18 11.67
CA GLY A 158 -3.22 -21.71 12.87
C GLY A 158 -1.71 -21.42 12.88
N HIS A 159 -1.05 -21.48 11.73
CA HIS A 159 0.36 -21.13 11.61
C HIS A 159 0.62 -19.61 11.78
N TRP A 160 -0.36 -18.77 11.45
CA TRP A 160 -0.23 -17.32 11.54
C TRP A 160 -0.61 -16.73 12.90
N GLN A 161 -1.30 -17.49 13.75
CA GLN A 161 -1.79 -17.00 15.04
C GLN A 161 -0.66 -16.46 15.92
N VAL A 162 0.43 -17.22 16.07
CA VAL A 162 1.58 -16.80 16.89
C VAL A 162 2.23 -15.53 16.36
N PHE A 163 2.32 -15.43 15.03
CA PHE A 163 2.82 -14.19 14.39
C PHE A 163 1.90 -13.01 14.69
N GLN A 164 0.59 -13.17 14.54
CA GLN A 164 -0.39 -12.10 14.78
C GLN A 164 -0.39 -11.63 16.23
N GLU A 165 -0.35 -12.54 17.18
CA GLU A 165 -0.24 -12.22 18.62
C GLU A 165 1.04 -11.43 18.91
N SER A 166 2.18 -11.87 18.38
CA SER A 166 3.46 -11.19 18.54
C SER A 166 3.47 -9.81 17.87
N ALA A 167 2.92 -9.70 16.67
CA ALA A 167 2.81 -8.43 15.96
C ALA A 167 1.90 -7.45 16.71
N CYS A 168 0.77 -7.91 17.24
CA CYS A 168 -0.13 -7.09 18.04
C CYS A 168 0.57 -6.52 19.29
N LEU A 169 1.27 -7.36 20.04
CA LEU A 169 2.02 -6.94 21.23
C LEU A 169 3.10 -5.91 20.88
N ALA A 170 3.88 -6.16 19.82
CA ALA A 170 4.92 -5.25 19.38
C ALA A 170 4.35 -3.90 18.92
N MET A 171 3.22 -3.89 18.21
CA MET A 171 2.53 -2.67 17.80
C MET A 171 2.02 -1.88 19.01
N GLN A 172 1.38 -2.54 19.97
CA GLN A 172 0.89 -1.90 21.19
C GLN A 172 2.03 -1.30 22.02
N GLN A 173 3.13 -2.03 22.21
CA GLN A 173 4.31 -1.52 22.88
C GLN A 173 4.87 -0.29 22.17
N ARG A 174 5.00 -0.35 20.84
CA ARG A 174 5.51 0.79 20.07
C ARG A 174 4.59 2.00 20.13
N ALA A 175 3.28 1.81 20.11
CA ALA A 175 2.32 2.90 20.26
C ALA A 175 2.44 3.59 21.65
N MET A 176 2.66 2.81 22.73
CA MET A 176 2.94 3.38 24.05
C MET A 176 4.22 4.21 24.06
N GLU A 177 5.34 3.69 23.50
CA GLU A 177 6.60 4.42 23.42
C GLU A 177 6.45 5.74 22.63
N VAL A 178 5.71 5.71 21.52
CA VAL A 178 5.43 6.92 20.73
C VAL A 178 4.61 7.91 21.54
N ARG A 179 3.61 7.44 22.29
CA ARG A 179 2.78 8.29 23.17
C ARG A 179 3.61 8.97 24.24
N ASP A 180 4.48 8.25 24.93
CA ASP A 180 5.35 8.78 25.98
C ASP A 180 6.28 9.84 25.40
N GLN A 181 6.87 9.64 24.23
CA GLN A 181 7.69 10.62 23.55
C GLN A 181 6.92 11.92 23.20
N PHE A 182 5.64 11.84 22.88
CA PHE A 182 4.80 13.02 22.66
C PHE A 182 4.54 13.81 23.94
N PHE A 183 4.31 13.13 25.06
CA PHE A 183 4.09 13.77 26.36
C PHE A 183 5.36 14.47 26.86
N ASP A 184 6.53 13.83 26.77
CA ASP A 184 7.80 14.41 27.19
C ASP A 184 8.17 15.67 26.41
N ARG A 185 7.94 15.70 25.10
CA ARG A 185 8.16 16.89 24.28
C ARG A 185 7.27 18.06 24.69
N ASN A 186 5.98 17.81 24.90
CA ASN A 186 5.05 18.85 25.30
C ASN A 186 5.34 19.39 26.71
N SER A 187 5.86 18.56 27.61
CA SER A 187 6.26 18.96 28.96
C SER A 187 7.52 19.83 28.96
N SER A 188 8.47 19.58 28.07
CA SER A 188 9.71 20.37 27.96
C SER A 188 9.53 21.73 27.28
N ASP A 189 8.56 21.84 26.35
CA ASP A 189 8.26 23.12 25.70
C ASP A 189 7.45 24.08 26.61
N GLY A 190 6.63 23.54 27.53
CA GLY A 190 5.88 24.31 28.51
C GLY A 190 6.75 25.02 29.55
N VAL A 191 7.92 24.48 29.87
CA VAL A 191 8.86 25.06 30.84
C VAL A 191 9.64 26.28 30.29
N LYS A 192 9.78 26.39 28.98
CA LYS A 192 10.51 27.50 28.33
C LYS A 192 9.69 28.80 28.18
N GLN A 193 8.40 28.79 28.41
CA GLN A 193 7.54 29.97 28.23
C GLN A 193 7.31 30.81 29.52
N HIS A 194 7.80 30.39 30.69
CA HIS A 194 7.59 31.08 31.95
C HIS A 194 8.88 31.66 32.55
N GLY A 195 9.93 31.86 31.76
CA GLY A 195 11.20 32.46 32.19
C GLY A 195 11.52 33.79 31.50
N HIS A 196 10.66 34.79 31.64
CA HIS A 196 10.98 36.18 31.34
C HIS A 196 10.18 37.11 32.25
#